data_fb08a67138207f84f9a3748d2e0487e9
#
_entry.id   fb08a67138207f84f9a3748d2e0487e9
#
_cell.length_a   1.000
_cell.length_b   1.000
_cell.length_c   1.000
_cell.angle_alpha   90.00
_cell.angle_beta   90.00
_cell.angle_gamma   90.00
#
_symmetry.space_group_name_H-M   'P 1'
#
loop_
_entity.id
_entity.type
_entity.pdbx_description
1 polymer ?
#
loop_
_entity_poly.entity_id
_entity_poly.type
_entity_poly.pdbx_seq_one_letter_code
_entity_poly.pdbx_strand_id
1 'polypeptide(L)'
;MTARSKQAKQMKKVERIVAPPPVHWVGDGFKVHGFFPHGPLTGERMSPFFLLDYNALTEFPPREGPFGVGPHPHRGFETVTIAYKGMVEHHDSRGGGGIIGEGDVQWMTAGSGLLHKEFHEQEYNRAGGPFQMVQLWVHLPAKDKMTPPQYQAITNAEMGRVKLPLGGEVEIIAVEFGGVKGPATTFS
;
A
#
# COMPACT_ATOMS: atom_id res chain seq x y z
N MET A 1 -12.12 47.17 6.08
CA MET A 1 -11.25 46.44 5.14
C MET A 1 -10.17 45.77 5.97
N THR A 2 -10.38 44.50 6.30
CA THR A 2 -9.45 43.71 7.14
C THR A 2 -8.49 42.95 6.21
N ALA A 3 -7.22 43.32 6.32
CA ALA A 3 -6.15 42.67 5.58
C ALA A 3 -6.01 41.19 6.04
N ARG A 4 -6.39 40.23 5.19
CA ARG A 4 -6.02 38.82 5.36
C ARG A 4 -4.50 38.72 5.19
N SER A 5 -3.79 38.50 6.28
CA SER A 5 -2.37 38.14 6.25
C SER A 5 -2.19 36.91 5.37
N LYS A 6 -1.45 37.04 4.28
CA LYS A 6 -0.96 35.88 3.49
C LYS A 6 0.05 35.12 4.39
N GLN A 7 -0.43 34.11 5.08
CA GLN A 7 0.44 33.19 5.76
C GLN A 7 1.36 32.54 4.71
N ALA A 8 2.65 32.86 4.76
CA ALA A 8 3.65 32.28 3.87
C ALA A 8 3.57 30.74 4.03
N LYS A 9 3.29 30.05 2.94
CA LYS A 9 3.16 28.59 2.92
C LYS A 9 4.52 28.01 3.30
N GLN A 10 4.67 27.57 4.54
CA GLN A 10 5.92 26.99 5.04
C GLN A 10 6.26 25.76 4.18
N MET A 11 7.38 25.80 3.49
CA MET A 11 7.82 24.67 2.67
C MET A 11 8.15 23.48 3.58
N LYS A 12 7.63 22.32 3.22
CA LYS A 12 8.01 21.05 3.89
C LYS A 12 9.48 20.77 3.61
N LYS A 13 10.19 20.32 4.64
CA LYS A 13 11.61 19.93 4.55
C LYS A 13 11.73 18.44 4.77
N VAL A 14 12.73 17.83 4.13
CA VAL A 14 13.15 16.47 4.48
C VAL A 14 13.74 16.52 5.88
N GLU A 15 13.13 15.80 6.80
CA GLU A 15 13.55 15.76 8.20
C GLU A 15 14.56 14.63 8.43
N ARG A 16 14.34 13.50 7.76
CA ARG A 16 15.19 12.32 7.92
C ARG A 16 15.22 11.50 6.63
N ILE A 17 16.37 10.94 6.34
CA ILE A 17 16.56 9.88 5.34
C ILE A 17 16.90 8.61 6.11
N VAL A 18 16.16 7.54 5.86
CA VAL A 18 16.36 6.25 6.51
C VAL A 18 16.95 5.28 5.49
N ALA A 19 18.09 4.68 5.83
CA ALA A 19 18.64 3.60 5.02
C ALA A 19 17.72 2.38 5.06
N PRO A 20 17.63 1.60 3.97
CA PRO A 20 16.82 0.38 3.97
C PRO A 20 17.27 -0.58 5.07
N PRO A 21 16.35 -1.07 5.92
CA PRO A 21 16.66 -2.10 6.90
C PRO A 21 17.07 -3.42 6.21
N PRO A 22 17.68 -4.38 6.95
CA PRO A 22 17.94 -5.70 6.40
C PRO A 22 16.69 -6.34 5.82
N VAL A 23 16.87 -7.04 4.72
CA VAL A 23 15.79 -7.78 4.04
C VAL A 23 15.33 -8.96 4.89
N HIS A 24 14.01 -9.21 4.90
CA HIS A 24 13.41 -10.45 5.42
C HIS A 24 12.33 -10.97 4.47
N TRP A 25 11.89 -12.20 4.69
CA TRP A 25 10.82 -12.80 3.93
C TRP A 25 9.49 -12.71 4.67
N VAL A 26 8.43 -12.36 3.92
CA VAL A 26 7.04 -12.48 4.35
C VAL A 26 6.43 -13.61 3.52
N GLY A 27 6.05 -14.70 4.20
CA GLY A 27 5.80 -15.95 3.52
C GLY A 27 7.05 -16.46 2.79
N ASP A 28 6.87 -17.10 1.65
CA ASP A 28 7.96 -17.48 0.74
C ASP A 28 8.05 -16.58 -0.52
N GLY A 29 7.07 -15.69 -0.73
CA GLY A 29 6.93 -14.90 -1.96
C GLY A 29 7.41 -13.44 -1.87
N PHE A 30 7.45 -12.83 -0.70
CA PHE A 30 7.72 -11.39 -0.60
C PHE A 30 9.00 -11.12 0.19
N LYS A 31 10.01 -10.59 -0.52
CA LYS A 31 11.32 -10.26 0.03
C LYS A 31 11.40 -8.75 0.31
N VAL A 32 11.20 -8.34 1.55
CA VAL A 32 10.93 -6.95 1.90
C VAL A 32 11.94 -6.31 2.83
N HIS A 33 12.06 -4.99 2.74
CA HIS A 33 12.65 -4.12 3.74
C HIS A 33 11.52 -3.54 4.60
N GLY A 34 11.46 -3.90 5.89
CA GLY A 34 10.47 -3.39 6.83
C GLY A 34 10.91 -2.05 7.45
N PHE A 35 10.42 -0.92 6.92
CA PHE A 35 10.83 0.41 7.39
C PHE A 35 10.24 0.79 8.74
N PHE A 36 9.05 0.32 9.05
CA PHE A 36 8.44 0.42 10.36
C PHE A 36 7.44 -0.74 10.56
N PRO A 37 7.16 -1.15 11.81
CA PRO A 37 7.46 -0.49 13.08
C PRO A 37 8.91 -0.66 13.57
N HIS A 38 9.75 -1.36 12.80
CA HIS A 38 11.12 -1.65 13.18
C HIS A 38 12.06 -0.55 12.68
N GLY A 39 12.78 0.13 13.57
CA GLY A 39 13.74 1.15 13.17
C GLY A 39 13.50 2.50 13.85
N PRO A 40 14.07 3.59 13.28
CA PRO A 40 14.05 4.91 13.89
C PRO A 40 12.71 5.66 13.76
N LEU A 41 11.75 5.09 13.03
CA LEU A 41 10.42 5.67 12.85
C LEU A 41 9.46 5.04 13.86
N THR A 42 9.05 5.83 14.86
CA THR A 42 8.14 5.36 15.92
C THR A 42 6.69 5.34 15.45
N GLY A 43 5.89 4.42 15.99
CA GLY A 43 4.49 4.28 15.65
C GLY A 43 3.67 5.56 15.89
N GLU A 44 3.93 6.29 16.98
CA GLU A 44 3.27 7.56 17.28
C GLU A 44 3.51 8.61 16.19
N ARG A 45 4.77 8.73 15.73
CA ARG A 45 5.13 9.68 14.69
C ARG A 45 4.58 9.29 13.32
N MET A 46 4.44 8.01 13.05
CA MET A 46 3.99 7.49 11.76
C MET A 46 2.47 7.32 11.69
N SER A 47 1.76 7.45 12.81
CA SER A 47 0.30 7.33 12.85
C SER A 47 -0.38 8.18 11.76
N PRO A 48 -1.36 7.64 11.04
CA PRO A 48 -2.03 6.35 11.21
C PRO A 48 -1.30 5.14 10.58
N PHE A 49 -0.13 5.33 9.96
CA PHE A 49 0.65 4.25 9.36
C PHE A 49 1.44 3.52 10.43
N PHE A 50 1.39 2.18 10.44
CA PHE A 50 2.12 1.38 11.43
C PHE A 50 2.91 0.20 10.88
N LEU A 51 2.83 -0.01 9.55
CA LEU A 51 3.75 -0.89 8.81
C LEU A 51 4.00 -0.31 7.43
N LEU A 52 5.26 -0.36 7.00
CA LEU A 52 5.66 -0.18 5.61
C LEU A 52 6.70 -1.25 5.27
N ASP A 53 6.31 -2.13 4.37
CA ASP A 53 7.17 -3.12 3.75
C ASP A 53 7.41 -2.74 2.28
N TYR A 54 8.67 -2.73 1.88
CA TYR A 54 9.08 -2.45 0.52
C TYR A 54 9.81 -3.66 -0.07
N ASN A 55 9.18 -4.31 -1.05
CA ASN A 55 9.86 -5.28 -1.91
C ASN A 55 10.60 -4.49 -3.01
N ALA A 56 11.91 -4.35 -2.86
CA ALA A 56 12.74 -3.72 -3.86
C ALA A 56 12.70 -4.51 -5.17
N LEU A 57 12.90 -3.82 -6.29
CA LEU A 57 12.92 -4.47 -7.61
C LEU A 57 13.82 -5.71 -7.59
N THR A 58 13.20 -6.86 -7.77
CA THR A 58 13.83 -8.19 -7.69
C THR A 58 13.36 -9.01 -8.87
N GLU A 59 14.29 -9.65 -9.57
CA GLU A 59 13.97 -10.63 -10.62
C GLU A 59 13.67 -11.98 -9.98
N PHE A 60 12.48 -12.52 -10.19
CA PHE A 60 12.11 -13.86 -9.74
C PHE A 60 12.15 -14.85 -10.90
N PRO A 61 12.75 -16.04 -10.70
CA PRO A 61 12.74 -17.07 -11.73
C PRO A 61 11.35 -17.67 -11.90
N PRO A 62 11.06 -18.28 -13.06
CA PRO A 62 9.87 -19.10 -13.26
C PRO A 62 9.68 -20.14 -12.16
N ARG A 63 8.44 -20.27 -11.66
CA ARG A 63 8.11 -21.17 -10.56
C ARG A 63 6.70 -21.75 -10.72
N GLU A 64 6.54 -23.03 -10.42
CA GLU A 64 5.24 -23.68 -10.31
C GLU A 64 4.72 -23.66 -8.87
N GLY A 65 3.39 -23.62 -8.73
CA GLY A 65 2.69 -23.65 -7.45
C GLY A 65 2.59 -22.31 -6.76
N PRO A 66 1.90 -22.25 -5.60
CA PRO A 66 1.69 -21.02 -4.85
C PRO A 66 3.02 -20.40 -4.38
N PHE A 67 3.15 -19.09 -4.49
CA PHE A 67 4.32 -18.34 -4.08
C PHE A 67 3.89 -17.02 -3.45
N GLY A 68 3.93 -16.90 -2.14
CA GLY A 68 3.38 -15.75 -1.42
C GLY A 68 3.16 -16.02 0.06
N VAL A 69 2.03 -15.53 0.57
CA VAL A 69 1.61 -15.71 1.97
C VAL A 69 0.28 -16.45 2.03
N GLY A 70 0.27 -17.58 2.71
CA GLY A 70 -0.93 -18.38 2.98
C GLY A 70 -1.94 -17.65 3.87
N PRO A 71 -3.09 -18.28 4.16
CA PRO A 71 -4.15 -17.66 4.96
C PRO A 71 -3.66 -17.17 6.32
N HIS A 72 -3.89 -15.87 6.60
CA HIS A 72 -3.56 -15.22 7.86
C HIS A 72 -4.59 -14.15 8.22
N PRO A 73 -4.75 -13.78 9.53
CA PRO A 73 -5.79 -12.88 9.99
C PRO A 73 -5.34 -11.42 10.03
N HIS A 74 -6.30 -10.52 9.73
CA HIS A 74 -6.18 -9.09 10.02
C HIS A 74 -7.45 -8.57 10.70
N ARG A 75 -7.30 -7.53 11.54
CA ARG A 75 -8.41 -6.88 12.23
C ARG A 75 -8.06 -5.47 12.67
N GLY A 76 -9.01 -4.53 12.48
CA GLY A 76 -8.95 -3.17 13.02
C GLY A 76 -8.06 -2.19 12.27
N PHE A 77 -7.66 -2.55 11.05
CA PHE A 77 -6.81 -1.72 10.18
C PHE A 77 -7.08 -2.04 8.70
N GLU A 78 -6.36 -1.35 7.84
CA GLU A 78 -6.39 -1.53 6.40
C GLU A 78 -5.01 -1.92 5.89
N THR A 79 -4.95 -2.77 4.86
CA THR A 79 -3.72 -3.04 4.09
C THR A 79 -3.84 -2.40 2.72
N VAL A 80 -2.77 -1.72 2.30
CA VAL A 80 -2.69 -1.08 0.98
C VAL A 80 -1.46 -1.62 0.27
N THR A 81 -1.68 -2.34 -0.82
CA THR A 81 -0.60 -2.88 -1.65
C THR A 81 -0.54 -2.10 -2.95
N ILE A 82 0.62 -1.53 -3.26
CA ILE A 82 0.90 -0.79 -4.51
C ILE A 82 1.86 -1.64 -5.33
N ALA A 83 1.41 -2.16 -6.47
CA ALA A 83 2.23 -2.95 -7.37
C ALA A 83 2.95 -2.04 -8.37
N TYR A 84 4.28 -1.94 -8.30
CA TYR A 84 5.08 -1.21 -9.30
C TYR A 84 5.51 -2.10 -10.45
N LYS A 85 5.80 -3.37 -10.17
CA LYS A 85 6.15 -4.41 -11.13
C LYS A 85 5.60 -5.74 -10.68
N GLY A 86 5.20 -6.57 -11.64
CA GLY A 86 4.66 -7.88 -11.39
C GLY A 86 3.16 -7.86 -11.09
N MET A 87 2.64 -9.00 -10.66
CA MET A 87 1.21 -9.19 -10.42
C MET A 87 0.99 -9.91 -9.09
N VAL A 88 0.02 -9.42 -8.31
CA VAL A 88 -0.39 -9.99 -7.02
C VAL A 88 -1.84 -10.43 -7.10
N GLU A 89 -2.09 -11.66 -6.67
CA GLU A 89 -3.43 -12.23 -6.53
C GLU A 89 -3.81 -12.29 -5.04
N HIS A 90 -4.99 -11.78 -4.72
CA HIS A 90 -5.54 -11.73 -3.37
C HIS A 90 -6.88 -12.45 -3.28
N HIS A 91 -7.09 -13.15 -2.18
CA HIS A 91 -8.39 -13.75 -1.81
C HIS A 91 -8.63 -13.61 -0.32
N ASP A 92 -9.86 -13.30 0.07
CA ASP A 92 -10.23 -13.20 1.48
C ASP A 92 -11.48 -14.03 1.86
N SER A 93 -11.69 -14.21 3.15
CA SER A 93 -12.78 -15.00 3.71
C SER A 93 -14.16 -14.35 3.62
N ARG A 94 -14.26 -13.16 3.05
CA ARG A 94 -15.52 -12.41 2.84
C ARG A 94 -15.93 -12.38 1.36
N GLY A 95 -15.18 -13.04 0.51
CA GLY A 95 -15.41 -13.08 -0.95
C GLY A 95 -14.80 -11.91 -1.69
N GLY A 96 -14.02 -11.07 -1.01
CA GLY A 96 -13.17 -10.07 -1.66
C GLY A 96 -11.95 -10.71 -2.29
N GLY A 97 -11.44 -10.10 -3.36
CA GLY A 97 -10.26 -10.58 -4.04
C GLY A 97 -10.15 -10.07 -5.46
N GLY A 98 -9.02 -10.35 -6.04
CA GLY A 98 -8.70 -9.97 -7.41
C GLY A 98 -7.21 -10.02 -7.68
N ILE A 99 -6.84 -9.60 -8.87
CA ILE A 99 -5.47 -9.48 -9.34
C ILE A 99 -5.17 -8.00 -9.54
N ILE A 100 -4.04 -7.55 -9.03
CA ILE A 100 -3.47 -6.24 -9.33
C ILE A 100 -2.16 -6.40 -10.10
N GLY A 101 -1.95 -5.54 -11.08
CA GLY A 101 -0.74 -5.48 -11.91
C GLY A 101 0.01 -4.17 -11.77
N GLU A 102 0.90 -3.87 -12.73
CA GLU A 102 1.75 -2.68 -12.68
C GLU A 102 0.96 -1.38 -12.58
N GLY A 103 1.22 -0.62 -11.52
CA GLY A 103 0.59 0.65 -11.21
C GLY A 103 -0.75 0.52 -10.51
N ASP A 104 -1.30 -0.68 -10.34
CA ASP A 104 -2.56 -0.90 -9.64
C ASP A 104 -2.36 -0.90 -8.11
N VAL A 105 -3.46 -0.70 -7.40
CA VAL A 105 -3.52 -0.70 -5.94
C VAL A 105 -4.62 -1.62 -5.44
N GLN A 106 -4.29 -2.41 -4.44
CA GLN A 106 -5.24 -3.15 -3.63
C GLN A 106 -5.42 -2.42 -2.30
N TRP A 107 -6.67 -2.15 -1.93
CA TRP A 107 -7.01 -1.56 -0.63
C TRP A 107 -8.00 -2.47 0.09
N MET A 108 -7.54 -3.15 1.12
CA MET A 108 -8.36 -4.06 1.91
C MET A 108 -8.62 -3.47 3.30
N THR A 109 -9.87 -3.22 3.63
CA THR A 109 -10.29 -2.86 4.98
C THR A 109 -10.56 -4.16 5.76
N ALA A 110 -9.70 -4.51 6.71
CA ALA A 110 -9.92 -5.70 7.53
C ALA A 110 -11.04 -5.52 8.56
N GLY A 111 -11.22 -4.30 9.07
CA GLY A 111 -12.34 -3.93 9.95
C GLY A 111 -12.55 -4.90 11.11
N SER A 112 -13.74 -5.49 11.21
CA SER A 112 -14.11 -6.46 12.27
C SER A 112 -13.34 -7.78 12.21
N GLY A 113 -12.61 -8.02 11.12
CA GLY A 113 -11.73 -9.16 10.96
C GLY A 113 -12.05 -10.03 9.75
N LEU A 114 -10.99 -10.50 9.10
CA LEU A 114 -11.02 -11.47 8.01
C LEU A 114 -9.73 -12.29 7.99
N LEU A 115 -9.76 -13.40 7.24
CA LEU A 115 -8.58 -14.12 6.80
C LEU A 115 -8.33 -13.77 5.34
N HIS A 116 -7.09 -13.53 4.97
CA HIS A 116 -6.72 -13.37 3.56
C HIS A 116 -5.42 -14.10 3.22
N LYS A 117 -5.16 -14.22 1.93
CA LYS A 117 -3.94 -14.78 1.37
C LYS A 117 -3.53 -13.95 0.16
N GLU A 118 -2.23 -13.82 -0.05
CA GLU A 118 -1.66 -13.07 -1.17
C GLU A 118 -0.55 -13.88 -1.82
N PHE A 119 -0.61 -14.01 -3.14
CA PHE A 119 0.37 -14.73 -3.94
C PHE A 119 0.82 -13.90 -5.14
N HIS A 120 1.98 -14.21 -5.68
CA HIS A 120 2.26 -13.85 -7.07
C HIS A 120 1.17 -14.47 -7.94
N GLU A 121 0.62 -13.71 -8.88
CA GLU A 121 -0.40 -14.22 -9.80
C GLU A 121 0.14 -15.44 -10.56
N GLN A 122 -0.71 -16.43 -10.82
CA GLN A 122 -0.28 -17.77 -11.24
C GLN A 122 0.49 -17.78 -12.55
N GLU A 123 0.00 -17.11 -13.60
CA GLU A 123 0.67 -17.09 -14.91
C GLU A 123 1.96 -16.26 -14.85
N TYR A 124 1.93 -15.13 -14.10
CA TYR A 124 3.10 -14.33 -13.83
C TYR A 124 4.17 -15.15 -13.08
N ASN A 125 3.79 -15.92 -12.07
CA ASN A 125 4.70 -16.75 -11.31
C ASN A 125 5.35 -17.86 -12.18
N ARG A 126 4.56 -18.47 -13.10
CA ARG A 126 5.08 -19.44 -14.08
C ARG A 126 6.07 -18.82 -15.06
N ALA A 127 5.83 -17.60 -15.48
CA ALA A 127 6.73 -16.89 -16.40
C ALA A 127 7.99 -16.35 -15.72
N GLY A 128 7.89 -16.03 -14.43
CA GLY A 128 8.90 -15.26 -13.71
C GLY A 128 8.94 -13.81 -14.19
N GLY A 129 9.84 -13.02 -13.62
CA GLY A 129 10.04 -11.63 -14.05
C GLY A 129 10.27 -10.66 -12.91
N PRO A 130 10.31 -9.35 -13.24
CA PRO A 130 10.60 -8.29 -12.28
C PRO A 130 9.42 -8.04 -11.34
N PHE A 131 9.65 -8.07 -10.04
CA PHE A 131 8.66 -7.79 -9.01
C PHE A 131 9.09 -6.62 -8.13
N GLN A 132 8.17 -5.69 -7.88
CA GLN A 132 8.38 -4.55 -6.99
C GLN A 132 7.05 -4.08 -6.43
N MET A 133 6.94 -3.97 -5.11
CA MET A 133 5.74 -3.45 -4.46
C MET A 133 6.03 -2.73 -3.16
N VAL A 134 5.05 -1.97 -2.69
CA VAL A 134 4.97 -1.45 -1.32
C VAL A 134 3.70 -1.98 -0.68
N GLN A 135 3.80 -2.45 0.56
CA GLN A 135 2.63 -2.68 1.41
C GLN A 135 2.64 -1.71 2.59
N LEU A 136 1.53 -1.03 2.79
CA LEU A 136 1.26 -0.13 3.91
C LEU A 136 0.14 -0.71 4.78
N TRP A 137 0.28 -0.61 6.11
CA TRP A 137 -0.83 -0.84 7.03
C TRP A 137 -1.25 0.48 7.65
N VAL A 138 -2.55 0.74 7.61
CA VAL A 138 -3.17 1.99 8.05
C VAL A 138 -4.17 1.71 9.15
N HIS A 139 -3.99 2.30 10.34
CA HIS A 139 -4.94 2.17 11.42
C HIS A 139 -6.29 2.76 11.06
N LEU A 140 -7.36 2.01 11.30
CA LEU A 140 -8.70 2.58 11.35
C LEU A 140 -8.87 3.42 12.62
N PRO A 141 -9.63 4.54 12.56
CA PRO A 141 -10.07 5.26 13.75
C PRO A 141 -10.77 4.30 14.74
N ALA A 142 -10.67 4.57 16.04
CA ALA A 142 -11.22 3.69 17.07
C ALA A 142 -12.70 3.34 16.85
N LYS A 143 -13.50 4.31 16.41
CA LYS A 143 -14.93 4.15 16.11
C LYS A 143 -15.21 3.21 14.92
N ASP A 144 -14.26 3.08 13.99
CA ASP A 144 -14.41 2.36 12.73
C ASP A 144 -13.67 1.00 12.73
N LYS A 145 -12.96 0.64 13.82
CA LYS A 145 -12.21 -0.62 13.91
C LYS A 145 -13.05 -1.89 13.73
N MET A 146 -14.35 -1.80 13.97
CA MET A 146 -15.29 -2.91 13.83
C MET A 146 -16.20 -2.79 12.60
N THR A 147 -15.87 -1.93 11.67
CA THR A 147 -16.59 -1.82 10.39
C THR A 147 -16.57 -3.16 9.63
N PRO A 148 -17.55 -3.45 8.79
CA PRO A 148 -17.51 -4.62 7.91
C PRO A 148 -16.26 -4.60 7.03
N PRO A 149 -15.59 -5.75 6.81
CA PRO A 149 -14.49 -5.85 5.87
C PRO A 149 -14.89 -5.45 4.44
N GLN A 150 -13.97 -4.80 3.73
CA GLN A 150 -14.16 -4.34 2.35
C GLN A 150 -12.89 -4.57 1.53
N TYR A 151 -13.06 -4.74 0.23
CA TYR A 151 -11.98 -4.87 -0.73
C TYR A 151 -12.18 -3.92 -1.91
N GLN A 152 -11.13 -3.20 -2.29
CA GLN A 152 -11.11 -2.29 -3.42
C GLN A 152 -9.90 -2.65 -4.31
N ALA A 153 -10.15 -3.10 -5.52
CA ALA A 153 -9.15 -3.15 -6.58
C ALA A 153 -9.21 -1.81 -7.32
N ILE A 154 -8.11 -1.09 -7.35
CA ILE A 154 -8.01 0.23 -7.97
C ILE A 154 -7.00 0.13 -9.08
N THR A 155 -7.47 0.28 -10.31
CA THR A 155 -6.57 0.23 -11.46
C THR A 155 -5.78 1.52 -11.62
N ASN A 156 -4.62 1.42 -12.23
CA ASN A 156 -3.78 2.57 -12.57
C ASN A 156 -4.57 3.66 -13.36
N ALA A 157 -5.49 3.23 -14.22
CA ALA A 157 -6.31 4.14 -15.03
C ALA A 157 -7.31 4.97 -14.21
N GLU A 158 -7.75 4.48 -13.06
CA GLU A 158 -8.70 5.17 -12.17
C GLU A 158 -8.05 6.24 -11.31
N MET A 159 -6.73 6.18 -11.12
CA MET A 159 -6.03 7.13 -10.23
C MET A 159 -5.98 8.53 -10.83
N GLY A 160 -6.24 9.49 -9.97
CA GLY A 160 -6.03 10.90 -10.29
C GLY A 160 -4.55 11.22 -10.45
N ARG A 161 -4.21 12.15 -11.35
CA ARG A 161 -2.82 12.58 -11.58
C ARG A 161 -2.69 14.09 -11.56
N VAL A 162 -1.67 14.57 -10.86
CA VAL A 162 -1.33 16.00 -10.82
C VAL A 162 0.15 16.18 -11.18
N LYS A 163 0.40 16.91 -12.26
CA LYS A 163 1.76 17.32 -12.65
C LYS A 163 2.29 18.38 -11.68
N LEU A 164 3.51 18.22 -11.25
CA LEU A 164 4.16 19.16 -10.34
C LEU A 164 4.89 20.27 -11.12
N PRO A 165 4.94 21.52 -10.59
CA PRO A 165 5.53 22.67 -11.30
C PRO A 165 7.02 22.52 -11.66
N LEU A 166 7.77 21.74 -10.87
CA LEU A 166 9.20 21.50 -11.07
C LEU A 166 9.51 20.16 -11.77
N GLY A 167 8.49 19.56 -12.38
CA GLY A 167 8.56 18.23 -12.99
C GLY A 167 8.14 17.11 -12.02
N GLY A 168 7.83 15.96 -12.60
CA GLY A 168 7.23 14.84 -11.88
C GLY A 168 5.70 14.89 -11.85
N GLU A 169 5.14 13.82 -11.33
CA GLU A 169 3.69 13.61 -11.23
C GLU A 169 3.35 12.98 -9.88
N VAL A 170 2.21 13.35 -9.31
CA VAL A 170 1.64 12.70 -8.13
C VAL A 170 0.45 11.89 -8.59
N GLU A 171 0.47 10.60 -8.33
CA GLU A 171 -0.69 9.71 -8.44
C GLU A 171 -1.46 9.74 -7.14
N ILE A 172 -2.78 9.94 -7.24
CA ILE A 172 -3.65 10.13 -6.08
C ILE A 172 -4.51 8.88 -5.93
N ILE A 173 -4.15 8.06 -4.96
CA ILE A 173 -4.86 6.82 -4.63
C ILE A 173 -6.10 7.13 -3.78
N ALA A 174 -5.95 8.03 -2.80
CA ALA A 174 -6.98 8.36 -1.83
C ALA A 174 -7.01 9.87 -1.55
N VAL A 175 -8.12 10.36 -1.00
CA VAL A 175 -8.38 11.75 -0.63
C VAL A 175 -8.23 12.72 -1.81
N GLU A 176 -7.80 13.96 -1.57
CA GLU A 176 -7.67 14.97 -2.61
C GLU A 176 -6.31 15.66 -2.55
N PHE A 177 -5.70 15.87 -3.71
CA PHE A 177 -4.49 16.66 -3.86
C PHE A 177 -4.58 17.53 -5.13
N GLY A 178 -4.31 18.84 -5.02
CA GLY A 178 -4.32 19.75 -6.15
C GLY A 178 -5.66 19.86 -6.89
N GLY A 179 -6.79 19.62 -6.21
CA GLY A 179 -8.12 19.63 -6.79
C GLY A 179 -8.52 18.34 -7.50
N VAL A 180 -7.67 17.32 -7.46
CA VAL A 180 -7.92 15.99 -8.04
C VAL A 180 -8.12 14.98 -6.91
N LYS A 181 -9.17 14.16 -7.01
CA LYS A 181 -9.50 13.13 -6.02
C LYS A 181 -8.96 11.78 -6.43
N GLY A 182 -8.52 11.00 -5.44
CA GLY A 182 -8.25 9.58 -5.59
C GLY A 182 -9.52 8.75 -5.52
N PRO A 183 -9.52 7.54 -6.14
CA PRO A 183 -10.69 6.66 -6.20
C PRO A 183 -10.96 5.89 -4.91
N ALA A 184 -9.97 5.70 -4.04
CA ALA A 184 -10.16 4.90 -2.83
C ALA A 184 -11.13 5.54 -1.85
N THR A 185 -12.06 4.72 -1.33
CA THR A 185 -12.90 5.06 -0.18
C THR A 185 -12.11 4.77 1.10
N THR A 186 -11.98 5.76 1.98
CA THR A 186 -11.21 5.66 3.22
C THR A 186 -12.04 6.08 4.44
N PHE A 187 -11.59 5.68 5.63
CA PHE A 187 -12.20 6.05 6.93
C PHE A 187 -11.49 7.24 7.60
N SER A 188 -10.48 7.81 6.97
CA SER A 188 -9.71 8.96 7.47
C SER A 188 -10.09 10.24 6.76
#